data_46c9345d35ae32f0c9e2c785b5b3154c
#
_entry.id   46c9345d35ae32f0c9e2c785b5b3154c
#
_cell.length_a   1.000
_cell.length_b   1.000
_cell.length_c   1.000
_cell.angle_alpha   90.00
_cell.angle_beta   90.00
_cell.angle_gamma   90.00
#
_symmetry.space_group_name_H-M   'P 1'
#
loop_
_entity.id
_entity.type
_entity.pdbx_description
1 polymer ?
#
loop_
_entity_poly.entity_id
_entity_poly.type
_entity_poly.pdbx_seq_one_letter_code
_entity_poly.pdbx_strand_id
1 'polypeptide(L)'
;MEKFTIEEDIKVFCETAKTFPEGIMEAHMELESILTCSKQRRYFGISSRNAKGIVVYDAAAEEIYQGEAEELGCEKFVIQSGQYISILIEDYINDITSIAKAFQLLIAYPGIDPDGYCVEWYLNEKDVRCMVRLVKSQNQ
;
A
#
# COMPACT_ATOMS: atom_id res chain seq x y z
N MET A 1 -3.38 -14.63 9.93
CA MET A 1 -2.65 -14.46 8.64
C MET A 1 -3.35 -15.30 7.59
N GLU A 2 -3.76 -14.68 6.49
CA GLU A 2 -4.57 -15.34 5.49
C GLU A 2 -4.18 -14.92 4.08
N LYS A 3 -4.43 -15.80 3.12
CA LYS A 3 -4.24 -15.47 1.70
C LYS A 3 -5.36 -14.56 1.25
N PHE A 4 -5.00 -13.57 0.45
CA PHE A 4 -5.93 -12.59 -0.09
C PHE A 4 -5.64 -12.40 -1.57
N THR A 5 -6.68 -12.46 -2.40
CA THR A 5 -6.54 -12.34 -3.85
C THR A 5 -6.98 -10.96 -4.30
N ILE A 6 -6.10 -10.26 -5.03
CA ILE A 6 -6.46 -9.05 -5.76
C ILE A 6 -6.79 -9.49 -7.18
N GLU A 7 -8.07 -9.35 -7.56
CA GLU A 7 -8.58 -9.88 -8.82
C GLU A 7 -8.05 -9.11 -10.03
N GLU A 8 -7.96 -7.79 -9.91
CA GLU A 8 -7.51 -6.92 -11.00
C GLU A 8 -6.47 -5.94 -10.48
N ASP A 9 -5.55 -5.55 -11.35
CA ASP A 9 -4.57 -4.52 -11.03
C ASP A 9 -5.28 -3.26 -10.52
N ILE A 10 -4.73 -2.66 -9.49
CA ILE A 10 -5.26 -1.41 -8.92
C ILE A 10 -4.31 -0.28 -9.30
N LYS A 11 -4.79 0.63 -10.13
CA LYS A 11 -4.02 1.81 -10.52
C LYS A 11 -4.16 2.87 -9.46
N VAL A 12 -3.04 3.34 -8.95
CA VAL A 12 -3.00 4.37 -7.90
C VAL A 12 -2.05 5.48 -8.30
N PHE A 13 -2.20 6.64 -7.66
CA PHE A 13 -1.23 7.72 -7.75
C PHE A 13 -0.73 8.05 -6.34
N CYS A 14 0.47 8.59 -6.26
CA CYS A 14 1.22 8.58 -5.01
C CYS A 14 1.81 9.92 -4.64
N GLU A 15 1.89 10.16 -3.32
CA GLU A 15 2.72 11.19 -2.71
C GLU A 15 3.78 10.47 -1.88
N THR A 16 5.06 10.71 -2.20
CA THR A 16 6.16 10.05 -1.52
C THR A 16 6.48 10.76 -0.21
N ALA A 17 6.60 9.99 0.87
CA ALA A 17 7.00 10.52 2.16
C ALA A 17 8.45 11.01 2.08
N LYS A 18 8.71 12.18 2.66
CA LYS A 18 10.05 12.78 2.68
C LYS A 18 11.00 12.02 3.59
N THR A 19 10.46 11.44 4.65
CA THR A 19 11.21 10.61 5.61
C THR A 19 10.36 9.41 5.97
N PHE A 20 11.02 8.35 6.45
CA PHE A 20 10.32 7.14 6.86
C PHE A 20 10.90 6.65 8.20
N PRO A 21 10.07 6.37 9.21
CA PRO A 21 8.60 6.39 9.19
C PRO A 21 7.96 7.75 9.55
N GLU A 22 8.75 8.75 9.89
CA GLU A 22 8.25 10.01 10.47
C GLU A 22 7.35 10.79 9.50
N GLY A 23 7.61 10.70 8.21
CA GLY A 23 6.88 11.47 7.19
C GLY A 23 5.61 10.81 6.66
N ILE A 24 5.20 9.66 7.21
CA ILE A 24 4.04 8.90 6.69
C ILE A 24 2.76 9.73 6.77
N MET A 25 2.47 10.29 7.93
CA MET A 25 1.23 11.07 8.12
C MET A 25 1.18 12.29 7.21
N GLU A 26 2.32 12.99 7.09
CA GLU A 26 2.41 14.15 6.21
C GLU A 26 2.13 13.78 4.75
N ALA A 27 2.66 12.65 4.29
CA ALA A 27 2.41 12.18 2.92
C ALA A 27 0.93 11.94 2.67
N HIS A 28 0.21 11.32 3.61
CA HIS A 28 -1.23 11.11 3.49
C HIS A 28 -2.00 12.42 3.51
N MET A 29 -1.58 13.37 4.34
CA MET A 29 -2.23 14.68 4.40
C MET A 29 -2.03 15.47 3.10
N GLU A 30 -0.82 15.42 2.53
CA GLU A 30 -0.53 16.06 1.25
C GLU A 30 -1.37 15.44 0.14
N LEU A 31 -1.47 14.12 0.13
CA LEU A 31 -2.30 13.41 -0.85
C LEU A 31 -3.75 13.86 -0.77
N GLU A 32 -4.33 13.88 0.43
CA GLU A 32 -5.72 14.31 0.62
C GLU A 32 -5.94 15.75 0.17
N SER A 33 -4.95 16.63 0.39
CA SER A 33 -5.07 18.06 0.07
C SER A 33 -5.23 18.32 -1.44
N ILE A 34 -4.72 17.44 -2.28
CA ILE A 34 -4.77 17.64 -3.74
C ILE A 34 -5.96 16.95 -4.39
N LEU A 35 -6.70 16.12 -3.65
CA LEU A 35 -7.84 15.40 -4.21
C LEU A 35 -9.00 16.36 -4.47
N THR A 36 -9.48 16.40 -5.70
CA THR A 36 -10.58 17.29 -6.11
C THR A 36 -11.87 16.53 -6.37
N CYS A 37 -11.79 15.23 -6.64
CA CYS A 37 -12.96 14.41 -6.90
C CYS A 37 -13.50 13.84 -5.60
N SER A 38 -14.81 14.02 -5.35
CA SER A 38 -15.46 13.57 -4.12
C SER A 38 -15.93 12.12 -4.16
N LYS A 39 -15.72 11.40 -5.26
CA LYS A 39 -16.11 10.00 -5.36
C LYS A 39 -15.30 9.16 -4.37
N GLN A 40 -15.93 8.11 -3.87
CA GLN A 40 -15.24 7.16 -3.00
C GLN A 40 -14.13 6.46 -3.76
N ARG A 41 -13.00 6.29 -3.09
CA ARG A 41 -11.85 5.58 -3.63
C ARG A 41 -11.14 4.82 -2.53
N ARG A 42 -10.32 3.86 -2.93
CA ARG A 42 -9.50 3.11 -2.00
C ARG A 42 -8.21 3.87 -1.72
N TYR A 43 -7.71 3.75 -0.49
CA TYR A 43 -6.48 4.41 -0.04
C TYR A 43 -5.50 3.36 0.45
N PHE A 44 -4.22 3.60 0.15
CA PHE A 44 -3.15 2.65 0.45
C PHE A 44 -1.91 3.37 0.95
N GLY A 45 -1.06 2.60 1.64
CA GLY A 45 0.34 2.96 1.86
C GLY A 45 1.19 1.88 1.21
N ILE A 46 2.24 2.28 0.49
CA ILE A 46 3.09 1.33 -0.23
C ILE A 46 4.53 1.56 0.19
N SER A 47 5.16 0.51 0.72
CA SER A 47 6.57 0.54 1.08
C SER A 47 7.36 -0.34 0.12
N SER A 48 8.43 0.19 -0.43
CA SER A 48 9.32 -0.53 -1.32
C SER A 48 10.76 -0.10 -1.06
N ARG A 49 11.72 -0.82 -1.63
CA ARG A 49 13.12 -0.42 -1.54
C ARG A 49 13.57 0.10 -2.90
N ASN A 50 14.28 1.23 -2.88
CA ASN A 50 14.86 1.79 -4.09
C ASN A 50 16.16 1.04 -4.46
N ALA A 51 16.82 1.47 -5.53
CA ALA A 51 18.05 0.84 -6.02
C ALA A 51 19.18 0.82 -4.99
N LYS A 52 19.14 1.72 -3.99
CA LYS A 52 20.13 1.78 -2.91
C LYS A 52 19.72 0.95 -1.69
N GLY A 53 18.59 0.23 -1.77
CA GLY A 53 18.07 -0.57 -0.66
C GLY A 53 17.39 0.24 0.44
N ILE A 54 17.13 1.52 0.19
CA ILE A 54 16.48 2.41 1.16
C ILE A 54 14.96 2.28 1.02
N VAL A 55 14.26 2.19 2.15
CA VAL A 55 12.80 2.11 2.16
C VAL A 55 12.21 3.44 1.69
N VAL A 56 11.33 3.35 0.69
CA VAL A 56 10.53 4.48 0.19
C VAL A 56 9.08 4.17 0.53
N TYR A 57 8.40 5.14 1.13
CA TYR A 57 6.98 5.04 1.46
C TYR A 57 6.17 6.01 0.62
N ASP A 58 5.12 5.49 -0.02
CA ASP A 58 4.18 6.28 -0.80
C ASP A 58 2.80 6.19 -0.18
N ALA A 59 2.21 7.33 0.13
CA ALA A 59 0.77 7.43 0.34
C ALA A 59 0.10 7.35 -1.02
N ALA A 60 -0.90 6.50 -1.17
CA ALA A 60 -1.48 6.21 -2.48
C ALA A 60 -3.01 6.26 -2.45
N ALA A 61 -3.58 6.75 -3.53
CA ALA A 61 -5.02 6.81 -3.74
C ALA A 61 -5.37 6.18 -5.07
N GLU A 62 -6.46 5.44 -5.11
CA GLU A 62 -6.94 4.81 -6.33
C GLU A 62 -7.27 5.87 -7.39
N GLU A 63 -6.78 5.67 -8.62
CA GLU A 63 -7.13 6.51 -9.75
C GLU A 63 -8.56 6.19 -10.18
N ILE A 64 -9.44 7.19 -10.13
CA ILE A 64 -10.87 6.98 -10.40
C ILE A 64 -11.18 7.08 -11.89
N TYR A 65 -10.46 7.94 -12.60
CA TYR A 65 -10.63 8.09 -14.06
C TYR A 65 -9.26 8.20 -14.71
N GLN A 66 -9.20 7.82 -15.97
CA GLN A 66 -7.96 7.85 -16.73
C GLN A 66 -7.46 9.29 -16.86
N GLY A 67 -6.19 9.51 -16.50
CA GLY A 67 -5.57 10.82 -16.56
C GLY A 67 -5.60 11.60 -15.26
N GLU A 68 -6.26 11.09 -14.22
CA GLU A 68 -6.33 11.81 -12.95
C GLU A 68 -4.93 12.06 -12.36
N ALA A 69 -4.06 11.06 -12.39
CA ALA A 69 -2.71 11.20 -11.86
C ALA A 69 -1.93 12.30 -12.57
N GLU A 70 -2.04 12.36 -13.89
CA GLU A 70 -1.37 13.38 -14.70
C GLU A 70 -1.91 14.78 -14.40
N GLU A 71 -3.22 14.92 -14.23
CA GLU A 71 -3.84 16.19 -13.87
C GLU A 71 -3.34 16.72 -12.54
N LEU A 72 -3.12 15.80 -11.58
CA LEU A 72 -2.67 16.17 -10.23
C LEU A 72 -1.15 16.26 -10.13
N GLY A 73 -0.42 15.89 -11.19
CA GLY A 73 1.04 15.92 -11.18
C GLY A 73 1.66 14.86 -10.27
N CYS A 74 0.96 13.76 -10.05
CA CYS A 74 1.41 12.68 -9.18
C CYS A 74 2.03 11.54 -9.97
N GLU A 75 2.97 10.84 -9.34
CA GLU A 75 3.51 9.61 -9.88
C GLU A 75 2.49 8.49 -9.77
N LYS A 76 2.57 7.55 -10.69
CA LYS A 76 1.65 6.41 -10.75
C LYS A 76 2.34 5.14 -10.27
N PHE A 77 1.53 4.25 -9.71
CA PHE A 77 1.96 2.92 -9.30
C PHE A 77 0.82 1.95 -9.57
N VAL A 78 1.15 0.69 -9.83
CA VAL A 78 0.14 -0.36 -10.01
C VAL A 78 0.32 -1.39 -8.91
N ILE A 79 -0.71 -1.57 -8.10
CA ILE A 79 -0.78 -2.69 -7.17
C ILE A 79 -1.24 -3.88 -7.99
N GLN A 80 -0.33 -4.83 -8.20
CA GLN A 80 -0.55 -5.92 -9.14
C GLN A 80 -1.58 -6.92 -8.62
N SER A 81 -2.40 -7.43 -9.52
CA SER A 81 -3.28 -8.55 -9.23
C SER A 81 -2.48 -9.79 -8.86
N GLY A 82 -3.13 -10.72 -8.19
CA GLY A 82 -2.52 -11.96 -7.76
C GLY A 82 -2.77 -12.25 -6.30
N GLN A 83 -2.03 -13.22 -5.77
CA GLN A 83 -2.20 -13.63 -4.39
C GLN A 83 -1.23 -12.91 -3.48
N TYR A 84 -1.74 -12.51 -2.33
CA TYR A 84 -1.01 -11.87 -1.25
C TYR A 84 -1.19 -12.66 0.03
N ILE A 85 -0.22 -12.58 0.93
CA ILE A 85 -0.42 -13.00 2.32
C ILE A 85 -0.75 -11.75 3.11
N SER A 86 -1.76 -11.81 3.97
CA SER A 86 -2.30 -10.63 4.63
C SER A 86 -2.60 -10.83 6.09
N ILE A 87 -2.60 -9.72 6.82
CA ILE A 87 -3.08 -9.62 8.20
C ILE A 87 -4.03 -8.44 8.26
N LEU A 88 -5.26 -8.70 8.72
CA LEU A 88 -6.22 -7.63 8.98
C LEU A 88 -6.02 -7.12 10.41
N ILE A 89 -5.85 -5.81 10.55
CA ILE A 89 -5.72 -5.17 11.85
C ILE A 89 -6.93 -4.27 12.06
N GLU A 90 -7.71 -4.57 13.11
CA GLU A 90 -8.83 -3.73 13.53
C GLU A 90 -8.33 -2.73 14.58
N ASP A 91 -8.86 -1.52 14.53
CA ASP A 91 -8.50 -0.44 15.47
C ASP A 91 -6.99 -0.18 15.56
N TYR A 92 -6.32 -0.10 14.41
CA TYR A 92 -4.86 0.07 14.38
C TYR A 92 -4.40 1.36 15.08
N ILE A 93 -5.27 2.37 15.18
CA ILE A 93 -4.96 3.64 15.85
C ILE A 93 -4.67 3.44 17.33
N ASN A 94 -5.33 2.45 17.95
CA ASN A 94 -5.14 2.15 19.37
C ASN A 94 -3.81 1.46 19.67
N ASP A 95 -3.14 0.93 18.64
CA ASP A 95 -1.79 0.38 18.73
C ASP A 95 -1.08 0.62 17.41
N ILE A 96 -0.44 1.77 17.27
CA ILE A 96 0.23 2.16 16.03
C ILE A 96 1.43 1.27 15.69
N THR A 97 1.94 0.49 16.67
CA THR A 97 3.01 -0.46 16.41
C THR A 97 2.50 -1.73 15.74
N SER A 98 1.18 -1.95 15.70
CA SER A 98 0.58 -3.17 15.15
C SER A 98 0.90 -3.37 13.68
N ILE A 99 0.98 -2.29 12.89
CA ILE A 99 1.30 -2.37 11.47
C ILE A 99 2.73 -2.90 11.27
N ALA A 100 3.70 -2.34 11.99
CA ALA A 100 5.09 -2.79 11.90
C ALA A 100 5.23 -4.26 12.33
N LYS A 101 4.55 -4.65 13.40
CA LYS A 101 4.55 -6.05 13.87
C LYS A 101 3.96 -6.99 12.82
N ALA A 102 2.87 -6.58 12.16
CA ALA A 102 2.25 -7.38 11.11
C ALA A 102 3.22 -7.61 9.96
N PHE A 103 3.91 -6.57 9.50
CA PHE A 103 4.87 -6.73 8.40
C PHE A 103 6.07 -7.58 8.79
N GLN A 104 6.51 -7.55 10.04
CA GLN A 104 7.57 -8.46 10.50
C GLN A 104 7.17 -9.92 10.32
N LEU A 105 5.90 -10.24 10.57
CA LEU A 105 5.37 -11.59 10.37
C LEU A 105 5.20 -11.91 8.90
N LEU A 106 4.69 -10.96 8.13
CA LEU A 106 4.40 -11.17 6.70
C LEU A 106 5.68 -11.39 5.89
N ILE A 107 6.73 -10.61 6.13
CA ILE A 107 7.97 -10.75 5.37
C ILE A 107 8.72 -12.05 5.68
N ALA A 108 8.40 -12.68 6.80
CA ALA A 108 8.96 -13.98 7.15
C ALA A 108 8.20 -15.15 6.54
N TYR A 109 7.06 -14.90 5.89
CA TYR A 109 6.22 -15.94 5.32
C TYR A 109 6.91 -16.57 4.10
N PRO A 110 6.96 -17.93 4.02
CA PRO A 110 7.57 -18.58 2.86
C PRO A 110 6.78 -18.30 1.59
N GLY A 111 7.48 -18.01 0.50
CA GLY A 111 6.85 -17.79 -0.80
C GLY A 111 6.50 -16.35 -1.11
N ILE A 112 6.93 -15.40 -0.28
CA ILE A 112 6.76 -13.99 -0.66
C ILE A 112 7.68 -13.66 -1.84
N ASP A 113 7.23 -12.69 -2.64
CA ASP A 113 7.99 -12.20 -3.78
C ASP A 113 9.14 -11.30 -3.26
N PRO A 114 10.42 -11.68 -3.50
CA PRO A 114 11.55 -10.88 -3.01
C PRO A 114 11.64 -9.51 -3.69
N ASP A 115 11.04 -9.36 -4.87
CA ASP A 115 10.98 -8.08 -5.59
C ASP A 115 9.66 -7.37 -5.36
N GLY A 116 8.88 -7.85 -4.40
CA GLY A 116 7.59 -7.28 -4.06
C GLY A 116 7.69 -6.05 -3.18
N TYR A 117 6.54 -5.61 -2.76
CA TYR A 117 6.36 -4.41 -1.94
C TYR A 117 5.36 -4.72 -0.83
N CYS A 118 5.35 -3.88 0.18
CA CYS A 118 4.40 -3.98 1.29
C CYS A 118 3.24 -3.03 1.03
N VAL A 119 2.02 -3.50 1.22
CA VAL A 119 0.80 -2.71 1.00
C VAL A 119 0.01 -2.62 2.29
N GLU A 120 -0.36 -1.40 2.66
CA GLU A 120 -1.34 -1.11 3.68
C GLU A 120 -2.61 -0.65 2.97
N TRP A 121 -3.67 -1.42 3.08
CA TRP A 121 -4.96 -1.04 2.51
C TRP A 121 -5.84 -0.50 3.64
N TYR A 122 -6.06 0.80 3.64
CA TYR A 122 -6.89 1.46 4.65
C TYR A 122 -8.36 1.27 4.32
N LEU A 123 -8.99 0.32 5.00
CA LEU A 123 -10.37 -0.07 4.72
C LEU A 123 -11.38 0.97 5.18
N ASN A 124 -11.05 1.66 6.26
CA ASN A 124 -11.83 2.73 6.87
C ASN A 124 -10.92 3.50 7.84
N GLU A 125 -11.48 4.32 8.71
CA GLU A 125 -10.68 5.13 9.64
C GLU A 125 -10.02 4.32 10.75
N LYS A 126 -10.40 3.05 10.93
CA LYS A 126 -9.93 2.23 12.04
C LYS A 126 -9.18 0.98 11.62
N ASP A 127 -9.47 0.45 10.46
CA ASP A 127 -9.01 -0.89 10.06
C ASP A 127 -8.08 -0.81 8.86
N VAL A 128 -7.03 -1.62 8.89
CA VAL A 128 -6.06 -1.69 7.80
C VAL A 128 -5.74 -3.16 7.50
N ARG A 129 -5.64 -3.49 6.23
CA ARG A 129 -5.13 -4.79 5.79
C ARG A 129 -3.70 -4.64 5.33
N CYS A 130 -2.79 -5.32 6.01
CA CYS A 130 -1.38 -5.35 5.65
C CYS A 130 -1.14 -6.55 4.74
N MET A 131 -0.49 -6.36 3.60
CA MET A 131 -0.32 -7.41 2.59
C MET A 131 1.07 -7.39 1.97
N VAL A 132 1.57 -8.58 1.64
CA VAL A 132 2.80 -8.75 0.86
C VAL A 132 2.50 -9.76 -0.25
N ARG A 133 2.95 -9.45 -1.46
CA ARG A 133 2.68 -10.26 -2.63
C ARG A 133 3.41 -11.60 -2.55
N LEU A 134 2.74 -12.67 -2.94
CA LEU A 134 3.32 -14.00 -3.04
C LEU A 134 3.88 -14.21 -4.45
N VAL A 135 4.97 -14.99 -4.56
CA VAL A 135 5.44 -15.42 -5.88
C VAL A 135 4.39 -16.31 -6.53
N LYS A 136 4.27 -16.18 -7.84
CA LYS A 136 3.34 -17.00 -8.60
C LYS A 136 3.83 -18.45 -8.58
N SER A 137 2.93 -19.37 -8.21
CA SER A 137 3.25 -20.78 -8.21
C SER A 137 3.52 -21.27 -9.66
N GLN A 138 4.60 -22.05 -9.84
CA GLN A 138 4.94 -22.59 -11.15
C GLN A 138 3.98 -23.71 -11.60
N ASN A 139 3.19 -24.22 -10.67
CA ASN A 139 2.26 -25.34 -10.92
C ASN A 139 0.84 -24.88 -11.24
N GLN A 140 0.68 -23.64 -11.59
CA GLN A 140 -0.64 -23.08 -11.93
C GLN A 140 -0.71 -22.69 -13.38
#